data_d46eba64a1804b632e91e811549f7747
#
_entry.id   d46eba64a1804b632e91e811549f7747
#
_cell.length_a   1.000
_cell.length_b   1.000
_cell.length_c   1.000
_cell.angle_alpha   90.00
_cell.angle_beta   90.00
_cell.angle_gamma   90.00
#
_symmetry.space_group_name_H-M   'P 1'
#
loop_
_entity.id
_entity.type
_entity.pdbx_description
1 polymer ?
#
loop_
_entity_poly.entity_id
_entity_poly.type
_entity_poly.pdbx_seq_one_letter_code
_entity_poly.pdbx_strand_id
1 'polypeptide(L)'
;MTAAGRFRRTAIFMAAAAGLTLTVSSCGLFGERGPVRIAAMGSINPAATPLNGELSATNAALLDATSQGLVSYDGEGQIDTGLADRWTVTTDGRSYIFRLREAKWTNGRKVTAQDVAAILRTYVAPASRHMLKSDFPEIETIRAMTDTVIEIRLSVPQPAILELLAQPSMAIVNKGMGWGPMRARKMGRAILLSPVPDPLAEDPVAAEAAANDPAASIELVGTSPAGALARFKNGYADGVIGGRFSTLPYFAASNIARSRLVVDPAPGLFGLSFVRAEGFLATDANRDALTRAIRRERLVEAFGLEEWQPQLTLRPAVHVRDSGPAPLRPAWADYDDASRQAQAKRVVDAWRAAGREIDPVRIAVPDTPGGRILFAYVAADLTAIGVPSRRVAMASTADLRLIDEVAPNDDPLWALRRLSCRRDTLCNREAQTMIEQAMRNIDVGQRGAQLTEAEVVLARYVPFIPLATPLRWSVAAQRLTGLRPNMRAQHPLNHVIAAPN
;
A
#
# COMPACT_ATOMS: atom_id res chain seq x y z
N MET A 1 65.53 72.03 41.91
CA MET A 1 66.73 71.48 41.27
C MET A 1 66.24 70.22 40.54
N THR A 2 66.13 70.33 39.25
CA THR A 2 66.69 69.48 38.21
C THR A 2 66.21 68.00 38.21
N ALA A 3 65.74 67.38 37.18
CA ALA A 3 65.80 67.57 35.73
C ALA A 3 64.91 66.52 35.08
N ALA A 4 64.25 66.88 34.05
CA ALA A 4 64.41 66.34 32.69
C ALA A 4 64.47 64.81 32.50
N GLY A 5 63.50 64.24 31.87
CA GLY A 5 63.46 63.81 30.52
C GLY A 5 63.48 62.29 30.40
N ARG A 6 62.47 61.83 29.75
CA ARG A 6 62.52 60.77 28.67
C ARG A 6 61.16 60.48 28.15
N PHE A 7 60.66 61.25 27.24
CA PHE A 7 59.72 60.89 26.23
C PHE A 7 60.49 60.16 25.12
N ARG A 8 59.92 59.05 24.65
CA ARG A 8 60.11 58.31 23.41
C ARG A 8 60.31 56.83 23.64
N ARG A 9 59.23 56.10 23.45
CA ARG A 9 59.23 54.77 22.81
C ARG A 9 57.94 54.03 23.23
N THR A 10 56.77 54.37 22.68
CA THR A 10 55.57 53.52 22.67
C THR A 10 54.66 54.04 21.57
N ALA A 11 55.07 53.83 20.34
CA ALA A 11 54.19 54.06 19.18
C ALA A 11 54.68 53.22 17.99
N ILE A 12 54.63 51.92 18.07
CA ILE A 12 54.69 50.95 16.95
C ILE A 12 54.34 49.55 17.54
N PHE A 13 53.07 49.28 17.78
CA PHE A 13 52.54 47.95 17.92
C PHE A 13 51.02 48.00 18.01
N MET A 14 50.37 48.64 17.00
CA MET A 14 48.92 48.62 16.86
C MET A 14 48.52 48.77 15.40
N ALA A 15 49.01 47.86 14.54
CA ALA A 15 48.65 47.84 13.13
C ALA A 15 48.80 46.43 12.51
N ALA A 16 48.59 45.36 13.29
CA ALA A 16 48.66 43.97 12.75
C ALA A 16 47.61 43.03 13.33
N ALA A 17 46.47 43.51 13.79
CA ALA A 17 45.38 42.67 14.33
C ALA A 17 44.01 42.97 13.68
N ALA A 18 43.94 43.57 12.50
CA ALA A 18 42.69 43.90 11.80
C ALA A 18 42.58 43.26 10.41
N GLY A 19 43.26 42.15 10.16
CA GLY A 19 43.34 41.52 8.83
C GLY A 19 43.03 40.02 8.77
N LEU A 20 42.37 39.42 9.79
CA LEU A 20 42.14 37.96 9.77
C LEU A 20 40.77 37.53 10.30
N THR A 21 39.70 38.27 9.99
CA THR A 21 38.31 37.85 10.38
C THR A 21 37.32 38.06 9.25
N LEU A 22 37.69 37.78 7.99
CA LEU A 22 36.76 37.88 6.85
C LEU A 22 36.92 36.75 5.85
N THR A 23 37.11 35.49 6.31
CA THR A 23 37.06 34.30 5.41
C THR A 23 36.38 33.07 6.03
N VAL A 24 35.37 33.26 6.88
CA VAL A 24 34.52 32.13 7.30
C VAL A 24 33.05 32.58 7.24
N SER A 25 32.55 32.91 6.08
CA SER A 25 31.11 33.12 5.88
C SER A 25 30.72 33.02 4.41
N SER A 26 31.17 31.99 3.71
CA SER A 26 30.66 31.71 2.36
C SER A 26 30.64 30.21 2.00
N CYS A 27 30.46 29.36 2.98
CA CYS A 27 30.23 27.93 2.73
C CYS A 27 28.87 27.50 3.30
N GLY A 28 27.76 28.08 2.82
CA GLY A 28 26.46 27.73 3.37
C GLY A 28 25.25 27.98 2.47
N LEU A 29 25.42 28.55 1.28
CA LEU A 29 24.25 28.95 0.48
C LEU A 29 24.06 28.23 -0.87
N PHE A 30 25.00 27.41 -1.31
CA PHE A 30 24.83 26.54 -2.50
C PHE A 30 25.52 25.18 -2.24
N GLY A 31 25.15 24.52 -1.16
CA GLY A 31 25.48 23.11 -1.03
C GLY A 31 24.69 22.35 -2.12
N GLU A 32 25.39 21.72 -3.05
CA GLU A 32 24.79 20.77 -4.00
C GLU A 32 23.91 19.83 -3.19
N ARG A 33 22.60 19.87 -3.40
CA ARG A 33 21.66 18.97 -2.73
C ARG A 33 21.93 17.59 -3.27
N GLY A 34 22.55 16.73 -2.47
CA GLY A 34 22.75 15.32 -2.81
C GLY A 34 21.44 14.57 -2.99
N PRO A 35 21.50 13.27 -3.31
CA PRO A 35 20.31 12.44 -3.53
C PRO A 35 19.33 12.51 -2.35
N VAL A 36 18.04 12.42 -2.64
CA VAL A 36 17.02 12.21 -1.63
C VAL A 36 17.18 10.80 -1.04
N ARG A 37 17.23 10.71 0.28
CA ARG A 37 17.48 9.45 0.99
C ARG A 37 16.18 8.90 1.55
N ILE A 38 15.74 7.75 1.02
CA ILE A 38 14.53 7.05 1.45
C ILE A 38 14.92 5.78 2.20
N ALA A 39 14.46 5.67 3.44
CA ALA A 39 14.55 4.43 4.22
C ALA A 39 13.24 3.66 4.12
N ALA A 40 13.28 2.49 3.50
CA ALA A 40 12.11 1.63 3.35
C ALA A 40 12.09 0.54 4.43
N MET A 41 10.91 0.29 5.01
CA MET A 41 10.71 -0.76 6.02
C MET A 41 10.65 -2.12 5.35
N GLY A 42 11.74 -2.87 5.44
CA GLY A 42 11.89 -4.20 4.84
C GLY A 42 13.22 -4.36 4.11
N SER A 43 13.44 -5.54 3.54
CA SER A 43 14.62 -5.85 2.75
C SER A 43 14.41 -5.48 1.28
N ILE A 44 15.46 -5.01 0.62
CA ILE A 44 15.48 -4.81 -0.83
C ILE A 44 15.87 -6.13 -1.50
N ASN A 45 15.06 -6.57 -2.44
CA ASN A 45 15.37 -7.64 -3.37
C ASN A 45 15.33 -7.12 -4.81
N PRO A 46 16.49 -6.80 -5.42
CA PRO A 46 16.53 -6.31 -6.81
C PRO A 46 16.04 -7.33 -7.86
N ALA A 47 15.94 -8.61 -7.49
CA ALA A 47 15.40 -9.66 -8.33
C ALA A 47 13.90 -9.93 -8.08
N ALA A 48 13.22 -9.08 -7.31
CA ALA A 48 11.78 -9.20 -7.13
C ALA A 48 11.05 -9.03 -8.46
N THR A 49 10.09 -9.92 -8.72
CA THR A 49 9.26 -9.88 -9.93
C THR A 49 7.80 -10.08 -9.55
N PRO A 50 6.85 -9.63 -10.39
CA PRO A 50 5.42 -9.82 -10.14
C PRO A 50 4.97 -11.28 -9.98
N LEU A 51 5.73 -12.23 -10.47
CA LEU A 51 5.42 -13.67 -10.40
C LEU A 51 5.98 -14.38 -9.15
N ASN A 52 6.78 -13.69 -8.33
CA ASN A 52 7.42 -14.28 -7.15
C ASN A 52 6.56 -14.20 -5.87
N GLY A 53 5.26 -13.96 -6.00
CA GLY A 53 4.32 -13.81 -4.90
C GLY A 53 4.12 -12.36 -4.46
N GLU A 54 3.71 -12.15 -3.21
CA GLU A 54 3.44 -10.82 -2.68
C GLU A 54 4.71 -9.95 -2.62
N LEU A 55 4.62 -8.75 -3.19
CA LEU A 55 5.69 -7.76 -3.12
C LEU A 55 5.61 -7.00 -1.78
N SER A 56 6.74 -6.93 -1.07
CA SER A 56 6.84 -5.98 0.04
C SER A 56 6.74 -4.54 -0.49
N ALA A 57 6.30 -3.59 0.34
CA ALA A 57 6.23 -2.18 -0.04
C ALA A 57 7.57 -1.64 -0.58
N THR A 58 8.69 -2.08 0.00
CA THR A 58 10.05 -1.74 -0.46
C THR A 58 10.33 -2.23 -1.88
N ASN A 59 9.96 -3.49 -2.16
CA ASN A 59 10.19 -4.08 -3.48
C ASN A 59 9.19 -3.56 -4.52
N ALA A 60 7.96 -3.25 -4.11
CA ALA A 60 6.98 -2.60 -4.97
C ALA A 60 7.48 -1.21 -5.42
N ALA A 61 7.97 -0.39 -4.48
CA ALA A 61 8.52 0.93 -4.80
C ALA A 61 9.76 0.87 -5.71
N LEU A 62 10.67 -0.09 -5.46
CA LEU A 62 11.83 -0.30 -6.34
C LEU A 62 11.40 -0.77 -7.74
N LEU A 63 10.46 -1.70 -7.80
CA LEU A 63 9.98 -2.26 -9.07
C LEU A 63 9.27 -1.19 -9.89
N ASP A 64 8.39 -0.40 -9.28
CA ASP A 64 7.68 0.70 -9.92
C ASP A 64 8.64 1.77 -10.48
N ALA A 65 9.69 2.12 -9.73
CA ALA A 65 10.71 3.05 -10.19
C ALA A 65 11.50 2.53 -11.41
N THR A 66 11.73 1.21 -11.52
CA THR A 66 12.63 0.61 -12.52
C THR A 66 11.92 -0.16 -13.62
N SER A 67 10.63 -0.48 -13.45
CA SER A 67 9.87 -1.36 -14.35
C SER A 67 8.38 -1.07 -14.22
N GLN A 68 7.89 -0.08 -14.96
CA GLN A 68 6.47 0.26 -14.92
C GLN A 68 5.56 -0.71 -15.70
N GLY A 69 4.26 -0.69 -15.38
CA GLY A 69 3.20 -1.32 -16.16
C GLY A 69 2.87 -0.56 -17.45
N LEU A 70 1.77 -0.91 -18.12
CA LEU A 70 1.23 -0.12 -19.24
C LEU A 70 0.88 1.29 -18.80
N VAL A 71 0.26 1.41 -17.63
CA VAL A 71 -0.04 2.64 -16.92
C VAL A 71 0.57 2.56 -15.52
N SER A 72 0.68 3.68 -14.84
CA SER A 72 1.22 3.81 -13.48
C SER A 72 0.34 4.72 -12.64
N TYR A 73 0.69 4.89 -11.37
CA TYR A 73 0.12 5.94 -10.53
C TYR A 73 1.05 7.14 -10.50
N ASP A 74 0.45 8.34 -10.39
CA ASP A 74 1.17 9.56 -10.00
C ASP A 74 1.32 9.66 -8.47
N GLY A 75 1.89 10.76 -7.98
CA GLY A 75 2.05 11.02 -6.53
C GLY A 75 0.73 11.20 -5.76
N GLU A 76 -0.38 11.44 -6.46
CA GLU A 76 -1.72 11.64 -5.91
C GLU A 76 -2.59 10.37 -6.02
N GLY A 77 -2.03 9.28 -6.59
CA GLY A 77 -2.72 8.01 -6.78
C GLY A 77 -3.70 8.02 -7.94
N GLN A 78 -3.55 8.97 -8.89
CA GLN A 78 -4.30 8.98 -10.14
C GLN A 78 -3.60 8.13 -11.20
N ILE A 79 -4.36 7.67 -12.19
CA ILE A 79 -3.79 6.93 -13.32
C ILE A 79 -2.98 7.88 -14.22
N ASP A 80 -1.74 7.53 -14.42
CA ASP A 80 -0.80 8.24 -15.28
C ASP A 80 -0.20 7.28 -16.33
N THR A 81 0.52 7.84 -17.26
CA THR A 81 1.25 7.10 -18.29
C THR A 81 2.36 6.26 -17.66
N GLY A 82 2.52 5.05 -18.21
CA GLY A 82 3.63 4.16 -17.87
C GLY A 82 4.43 3.83 -19.11
N LEU A 83 4.52 2.55 -19.46
CA LEU A 83 5.09 2.11 -20.73
C LEU A 83 4.24 2.53 -21.94
N ALA A 84 2.93 2.73 -21.75
CA ALA A 84 2.07 3.37 -22.75
C ALA A 84 2.06 4.89 -22.56
N ASP A 85 2.22 5.63 -23.66
CA ASP A 85 2.09 7.10 -23.70
C ASP A 85 0.64 7.55 -23.77
N ARG A 86 -0.26 6.71 -24.24
CA ARG A 86 -1.71 6.96 -24.32
C ARG A 86 -2.49 5.66 -24.50
N TRP A 87 -3.76 5.73 -24.14
CA TRP A 87 -4.71 4.64 -24.37
C TRP A 87 -6.08 5.17 -24.79
N THR A 88 -6.87 4.30 -25.39
CA THR A 88 -8.26 4.56 -25.80
C THR A 88 -9.11 3.39 -25.38
N VAL A 89 -10.32 3.66 -24.90
CA VAL A 89 -11.34 2.66 -24.59
C VAL A 89 -12.41 2.73 -25.66
N THR A 90 -12.82 1.57 -26.18
CA THR A 90 -13.91 1.51 -27.16
C THR A 90 -15.25 1.89 -26.52
N THR A 91 -16.22 2.32 -27.34
CA THR A 91 -17.53 2.79 -26.86
C THR A 91 -18.32 1.73 -26.11
N ASP A 92 -18.07 0.44 -26.39
CA ASP A 92 -18.64 -0.69 -25.64
C ASP A 92 -17.92 -0.97 -24.29
N GLY A 93 -16.86 -0.20 -23.97
CA GLY A 93 -16.07 -0.33 -22.73
C GLY A 93 -15.28 -1.64 -22.61
N ARG A 94 -15.18 -2.42 -23.69
CA ARG A 94 -14.59 -3.78 -23.62
C ARG A 94 -13.16 -3.85 -24.16
N SER A 95 -12.75 -3.00 -25.08
CA SER A 95 -11.39 -3.00 -25.63
C SER A 95 -10.61 -1.78 -25.14
N TYR A 96 -9.45 -2.05 -24.56
CA TYR A 96 -8.48 -1.08 -24.11
C TYR A 96 -7.27 -1.15 -25.06
N ILE A 97 -7.04 -0.09 -25.82
CA ILE A 97 -6.00 -0.01 -26.84
C ILE A 97 -4.91 0.92 -26.33
N PHE A 98 -3.73 0.38 -26.07
CA PHE A 98 -2.57 1.09 -25.54
C PHE A 98 -1.55 1.31 -26.65
N ARG A 99 -1.02 2.53 -26.76
CA ARG A 99 0.13 2.84 -27.61
C ARG A 99 1.38 2.94 -26.74
N LEU A 100 2.36 2.10 -27.02
CA LEU A 100 3.64 2.07 -26.31
C LEU A 100 4.52 3.25 -26.78
N ARG A 101 5.21 3.88 -25.83
CA ARG A 101 6.30 4.82 -26.10
C ARG A 101 7.52 4.11 -26.66
N GLU A 102 8.42 4.85 -27.25
CA GLU A 102 9.73 4.31 -27.65
C GLU A 102 10.56 4.00 -26.41
N ALA A 103 10.69 2.71 -26.10
CA ALA A 103 11.37 2.22 -24.92
C ALA A 103 12.39 1.14 -25.27
N LYS A 104 13.44 1.03 -24.44
CA LYS A 104 14.47 -0.02 -24.56
C LYS A 104 14.58 -0.75 -23.23
N TRP A 105 14.69 -2.07 -23.31
CA TRP A 105 15.08 -2.88 -22.16
C TRP A 105 16.47 -2.45 -21.66
N THR A 106 16.82 -2.80 -20.43
CA THR A 106 18.13 -2.49 -19.84
C THR A 106 19.32 -3.01 -20.64
N ASN A 107 19.12 -3.97 -21.55
CA ASN A 107 20.15 -4.47 -22.49
C ASN A 107 20.17 -3.71 -23.82
N GLY A 108 19.44 -2.61 -23.97
CA GLY A 108 19.38 -1.77 -25.16
C GLY A 108 18.46 -2.27 -26.30
N ARG A 109 17.87 -3.48 -26.19
CA ARG A 109 16.92 -3.99 -27.18
C ARG A 109 15.59 -3.22 -27.07
N LYS A 110 14.96 -2.90 -28.21
CA LYS A 110 13.67 -2.23 -28.28
C LYS A 110 12.60 -3.06 -27.56
N VAL A 111 11.73 -2.40 -26.77
CA VAL A 111 10.52 -2.98 -26.21
C VAL A 111 9.47 -3.04 -27.32
N THR A 112 8.86 -4.21 -27.53
CA THR A 112 7.83 -4.40 -28.54
C THR A 112 6.48 -4.75 -27.90
N ALA A 113 5.39 -4.44 -28.58
CA ALA A 113 4.05 -4.83 -28.15
C ALA A 113 3.90 -6.36 -28.04
N GLN A 114 4.63 -7.11 -28.85
CA GLN A 114 4.70 -8.58 -28.79
C GLN A 114 5.31 -9.07 -27.49
N ASP A 115 6.45 -8.49 -27.06
CA ASP A 115 7.10 -8.81 -25.80
C ASP A 115 6.14 -8.53 -24.64
N VAL A 116 5.52 -7.33 -24.60
CA VAL A 116 4.62 -6.89 -23.52
C VAL A 116 3.36 -7.75 -23.47
N ALA A 117 2.73 -8.04 -24.62
CA ALA A 117 1.55 -8.91 -24.66
C ALA A 117 1.86 -10.33 -24.17
N ALA A 118 3.05 -10.87 -24.49
CA ALA A 118 3.49 -12.18 -24.00
C ALA A 118 3.66 -12.17 -22.48
N ILE A 119 4.25 -11.13 -21.90
CA ILE A 119 4.41 -11.00 -20.45
C ILE A 119 3.04 -10.91 -19.76
N LEU A 120 2.16 -10.03 -20.22
CA LEU A 120 0.82 -9.87 -19.65
C LEU A 120 0.00 -11.16 -19.71
N ARG A 121 0.09 -11.94 -20.81
CA ARG A 121 -0.55 -13.25 -20.88
C ARG A 121 -0.05 -14.21 -19.79
N THR A 122 1.24 -14.16 -19.42
CA THR A 122 1.73 -14.97 -18.30
C THR A 122 1.18 -14.54 -16.96
N TYR A 123 0.89 -13.25 -16.76
CA TYR A 123 0.30 -12.74 -15.51
C TYR A 123 -1.14 -13.22 -15.31
N VAL A 124 -1.93 -13.26 -16.39
CA VAL A 124 -3.34 -13.65 -16.35
C VAL A 124 -3.60 -15.15 -16.61
N ALA A 125 -2.57 -15.90 -16.96
CA ALA A 125 -2.69 -17.33 -17.29
C ALA A 125 -3.30 -18.15 -16.13
N PRO A 126 -4.06 -19.23 -16.39
CA PRO A 126 -4.66 -20.07 -15.34
C PRO A 126 -3.65 -20.61 -14.33
N ALA A 127 -2.43 -20.93 -14.75
CA ALA A 127 -1.35 -21.42 -13.89
C ALA A 127 -0.52 -20.31 -13.24
N SER A 128 -0.85 -19.04 -13.47
CA SER A 128 -0.09 -17.90 -12.94
C SER A 128 -0.09 -17.87 -11.41
N ARG A 129 1.04 -17.46 -10.83
CA ARG A 129 1.18 -17.14 -9.41
C ARG A 129 1.11 -15.64 -9.12
N HIS A 130 0.71 -14.85 -10.12
CA HIS A 130 0.57 -13.40 -9.96
C HIS A 130 -0.41 -13.06 -8.83
N MET A 131 -0.04 -12.12 -7.95
CA MET A 131 -0.83 -11.81 -6.75
C MET A 131 -2.23 -11.28 -7.08
N LEU A 132 -2.38 -10.51 -8.16
CA LEU A 132 -3.66 -9.95 -8.61
C LEU A 132 -4.45 -10.88 -9.55
N LYS A 133 -3.99 -12.13 -9.76
CA LYS A 133 -4.64 -13.04 -10.71
C LYS A 133 -6.15 -13.16 -10.52
N SER A 134 -6.59 -13.24 -9.27
CA SER A 134 -8.02 -13.37 -8.95
C SER A 134 -8.78 -12.05 -9.01
N ASP A 135 -8.11 -10.94 -9.21
CA ASP A 135 -8.72 -9.62 -9.26
C ASP A 135 -8.93 -9.15 -10.71
N PHE A 136 -8.28 -9.83 -11.68
CA PHE A 136 -8.52 -9.53 -13.09
C PHE A 136 -9.96 -9.85 -13.48
N PRO A 137 -10.58 -9.00 -14.33
CA PRO A 137 -11.79 -9.37 -15.06
C PRO A 137 -11.52 -10.53 -16.01
N GLU A 138 -12.56 -11.09 -16.58
CA GLU A 138 -12.42 -12.08 -17.64
C GLU A 138 -11.86 -11.42 -18.91
N ILE A 139 -10.59 -11.70 -19.20
CA ILE A 139 -9.86 -11.17 -20.36
C ILE A 139 -10.05 -12.15 -21.51
N GLU A 140 -10.70 -11.71 -22.59
CA GLU A 140 -10.86 -12.50 -23.81
C GLU A 140 -9.54 -12.62 -24.57
N THR A 141 -8.86 -11.50 -24.80
CA THR A 141 -7.61 -11.48 -25.54
C THR A 141 -6.66 -10.40 -25.08
N ILE A 142 -5.35 -10.68 -25.17
CA ILE A 142 -4.28 -9.70 -25.11
C ILE A 142 -3.44 -9.89 -26.37
N ARG A 143 -3.39 -8.91 -27.26
CA ARG A 143 -2.65 -9.05 -28.52
C ARG A 143 -1.94 -7.78 -28.94
N ALA A 144 -0.80 -7.95 -29.56
CA ALA A 144 -0.11 -6.89 -30.26
C ALA A 144 -0.81 -6.66 -31.62
N MET A 145 -1.27 -5.44 -31.86
CA MET A 145 -1.88 -5.03 -33.12
C MET A 145 -0.82 -4.58 -34.13
N THR A 146 0.21 -3.91 -33.61
CA THR A 146 1.43 -3.49 -34.31
C THR A 146 2.62 -3.66 -33.38
N ASP A 147 3.82 -3.25 -33.79
CA ASP A 147 5.00 -3.26 -32.92
C ASP A 147 4.88 -2.35 -31.69
N THR A 148 3.99 -1.37 -31.72
CA THR A 148 3.81 -0.39 -30.66
C THR A 148 2.38 -0.31 -30.11
N VAL A 149 1.44 -1.13 -30.57
CA VAL A 149 0.03 -1.08 -30.16
C VAL A 149 -0.40 -2.41 -29.58
N ILE A 150 -0.95 -2.38 -28.38
CA ILE A 150 -1.52 -3.54 -27.68
C ILE A 150 -3.00 -3.33 -27.45
N GLU A 151 -3.80 -4.35 -27.70
CA GLU A 151 -5.21 -4.41 -27.31
C GLU A 151 -5.36 -5.43 -26.16
N ILE A 152 -6.08 -5.02 -25.10
CA ILE A 152 -6.64 -5.88 -24.06
C ILE A 152 -8.14 -5.86 -24.22
N ARG A 153 -8.76 -7.00 -24.54
CA ARG A 153 -10.20 -7.14 -24.70
C ARG A 153 -10.79 -7.94 -23.57
N LEU A 154 -11.87 -7.41 -22.99
CA LEU A 154 -12.60 -7.98 -21.86
C LEU A 154 -13.94 -8.60 -22.35
N SER A 155 -14.43 -9.61 -21.63
CA SER A 155 -15.75 -10.20 -21.87
C SER A 155 -16.89 -9.24 -21.50
N VAL A 156 -16.66 -8.41 -20.45
CA VAL A 156 -17.61 -7.36 -19.99
C VAL A 156 -16.86 -6.06 -19.71
N PRO A 157 -17.52 -4.89 -19.80
CA PRO A 157 -16.91 -3.62 -19.44
C PRO A 157 -16.46 -3.60 -17.99
N GLN A 158 -15.18 -3.19 -17.75
CA GLN A 158 -14.62 -3.08 -16.40
C GLN A 158 -13.69 -1.88 -16.31
N PRO A 159 -14.23 -0.69 -16.01
CA PRO A 159 -13.44 0.55 -15.92
C PRO A 159 -12.25 0.46 -14.93
N ALA A 160 -12.42 -0.28 -13.84
CA ALA A 160 -11.40 -0.48 -12.81
C ALA A 160 -10.17 -1.31 -13.26
N ILE A 161 -10.10 -1.77 -14.52
CA ILE A 161 -8.93 -2.49 -15.02
C ILE A 161 -7.68 -1.60 -15.09
N LEU A 162 -7.84 -0.30 -15.37
CA LEU A 162 -6.69 0.63 -15.43
C LEU A 162 -5.98 0.72 -14.07
N GLU A 163 -6.74 0.72 -12.99
CA GLU A 163 -6.19 0.73 -11.64
C GLU A 163 -5.43 -0.57 -11.30
N LEU A 164 -5.92 -1.70 -11.80
CA LEU A 164 -5.18 -2.97 -11.69
C LEU A 164 -3.88 -2.92 -12.49
N LEU A 165 -3.93 -2.40 -13.72
CA LEU A 165 -2.77 -2.29 -14.60
C LEU A 165 -1.73 -1.27 -14.11
N ALA A 166 -2.14 -0.30 -13.26
CA ALA A 166 -1.25 0.67 -12.64
C ALA A 166 -0.56 0.15 -11.38
N GLN A 167 -0.96 -1.01 -10.84
CA GLN A 167 -0.32 -1.57 -9.65
C GLN A 167 1.16 -1.90 -9.94
N PRO A 168 2.09 -1.64 -8.99
CA PRO A 168 3.50 -2.01 -9.14
C PRO A 168 3.72 -3.49 -9.46
N SER A 169 2.80 -4.35 -9.03
CA SER A 169 2.80 -5.78 -9.38
C SER A 169 2.50 -6.06 -10.86
N MET A 170 2.01 -5.08 -11.62
CA MET A 170 1.79 -5.18 -13.07
C MET A 170 2.97 -4.66 -13.88
N ALA A 171 4.10 -4.38 -13.24
CA ALA A 171 5.33 -3.98 -13.91
C ALA A 171 5.72 -4.97 -15.01
N ILE A 172 6.09 -4.45 -16.16
CA ILE A 172 6.49 -5.24 -17.33
C ILE A 172 7.97 -5.63 -17.19
N VAL A 173 8.21 -6.88 -16.82
CA VAL A 173 9.57 -7.41 -16.59
C VAL A 173 9.86 -8.58 -17.52
N ASN A 174 10.90 -8.44 -18.36
CA ASN A 174 11.36 -9.47 -19.28
C ASN A 174 12.69 -10.05 -18.78
N LYS A 175 12.67 -11.25 -18.17
CA LYS A 175 13.89 -11.93 -17.65
C LYS A 175 14.75 -11.03 -16.75
N GLY A 176 14.11 -10.30 -15.84
CA GLY A 176 14.79 -9.37 -14.93
C GLY A 176 15.11 -8.00 -15.53
N MET A 177 14.74 -7.75 -16.78
CA MET A 177 14.90 -6.45 -17.45
C MET A 177 13.55 -5.72 -17.42
N GLY A 178 13.56 -4.46 -17.00
CA GLY A 178 12.41 -3.58 -17.02
C GLY A 178 12.64 -2.32 -17.84
N TRP A 179 11.59 -1.53 -17.96
CA TRP A 179 11.62 -0.14 -18.38
C TRP A 179 10.83 0.67 -17.34
N GLY A 180 11.43 1.70 -16.80
CA GLY A 180 10.83 2.58 -15.81
C GLY A 180 11.46 3.96 -15.83
N PRO A 181 10.93 4.92 -15.05
CA PRO A 181 11.39 6.31 -15.02
C PRO A 181 12.78 6.45 -14.39
N MET A 182 13.29 5.42 -13.71
CA MET A 182 14.58 5.49 -13.03
C MET A 182 15.46 4.28 -13.34
N ARG A 183 16.77 4.50 -13.35
CA ARG A 183 17.79 3.44 -13.43
C ARG A 183 18.36 3.14 -12.06
N ALA A 184 18.40 1.85 -11.71
CA ALA A 184 18.95 1.38 -10.44
C ALA A 184 20.43 1.04 -10.57
N ARG A 185 21.24 1.54 -9.62
CA ARG A 185 22.65 1.16 -9.43
C ARG A 185 22.87 0.78 -7.97
N LYS A 186 23.40 -0.42 -7.74
CA LYS A 186 23.74 -0.88 -6.40
C LYS A 186 24.92 -0.09 -5.84
N MET A 187 24.76 0.42 -4.60
CA MET A 187 25.78 1.14 -3.85
C MET A 187 25.90 0.54 -2.43
N GLY A 188 26.69 -0.50 -2.28
CA GLY A 188 26.79 -1.21 -1.00
C GLY A 188 25.46 -1.83 -0.57
N ARG A 189 24.84 -1.30 0.49
CA ARG A 189 23.50 -1.70 0.98
C ARG A 189 22.35 -0.86 0.43
N ALA A 190 22.67 0.22 -0.26
CA ALA A 190 21.71 1.10 -0.89
C ALA A 190 21.56 0.80 -2.39
N ILE A 191 20.46 1.26 -2.95
CA ILE A 191 20.21 1.37 -4.38
C ILE A 191 20.13 2.85 -4.72
N LEU A 192 20.99 3.34 -5.59
CA LEU A 192 20.87 4.65 -6.20
C LEU A 192 19.93 4.53 -7.39
N LEU A 193 18.86 5.31 -7.38
CA LEU A 193 17.91 5.46 -8.47
C LEU A 193 18.15 6.83 -9.10
N SER A 194 18.52 6.84 -10.38
CA SER A 194 18.73 8.08 -11.15
C SER A 194 17.67 8.17 -12.23
N PRO A 195 17.08 9.34 -12.50
CA PRO A 195 16.09 9.51 -13.56
C PRO A 195 16.60 9.04 -14.91
N VAL A 196 15.69 8.57 -15.76
CA VAL A 196 15.95 8.31 -17.17
C VAL A 196 15.55 9.56 -17.95
N PRO A 197 16.44 10.16 -18.76
CA PRO A 197 16.06 11.31 -19.57
C PRO A 197 14.87 10.99 -20.46
N ASP A 198 13.93 11.92 -20.58
CA ASP A 198 12.80 11.77 -21.51
C ASP A 198 13.32 11.87 -22.94
N PRO A 199 13.19 10.80 -23.75
CA PRO A 199 13.64 10.80 -25.14
C PRO A 199 12.83 11.72 -26.05
N LEU A 200 11.66 12.19 -25.58
CA LEU A 200 10.75 13.08 -26.30
C LEU A 200 10.81 14.52 -25.79
N ALA A 201 11.73 14.84 -24.87
CA ALA A 201 11.89 16.20 -24.37
C ALA A 201 12.19 17.18 -25.51
N GLU A 202 11.60 18.37 -25.47
CA GLU A 202 11.86 19.45 -26.43
C GLU A 202 13.32 19.87 -26.46
N ASP A 203 13.99 19.84 -25.30
CA ASP A 203 15.44 20.04 -25.17
C ASP A 203 16.11 18.78 -24.59
N PRO A 204 16.66 17.90 -25.43
CA PRO A 204 17.35 16.70 -24.97
C PRO A 204 18.57 16.97 -24.09
N VAL A 205 19.26 18.11 -24.29
CA VAL A 205 20.45 18.48 -23.48
C VAL A 205 20.04 18.87 -22.08
N ALA A 206 18.99 19.68 -21.95
CA ALA A 206 18.43 20.05 -20.65
C ALA A 206 17.85 18.82 -19.93
N ALA A 207 17.17 17.91 -20.63
CA ALA A 207 16.64 16.68 -20.07
C ALA A 207 17.75 15.75 -19.54
N GLU A 208 18.85 15.62 -20.30
CA GLU A 208 20.03 14.83 -19.85
C GLU A 208 20.71 15.50 -18.64
N ALA A 209 20.84 16.82 -18.63
CA ALA A 209 21.40 17.56 -17.50
C ALA A 209 20.53 17.40 -16.25
N ALA A 210 19.21 17.50 -16.37
CA ALA A 210 18.26 17.29 -15.27
C ALA A 210 18.31 15.85 -14.73
N ALA A 211 18.42 14.86 -15.59
CA ALA A 211 18.52 13.46 -15.19
C ALA A 211 19.85 13.12 -14.49
N ASN A 212 20.91 13.87 -14.77
CA ASN A 212 22.20 13.74 -14.13
C ASN A 212 22.37 14.60 -12.87
N ASP A 213 21.38 15.44 -12.50
CA ASP A 213 21.40 16.18 -11.25
C ASP A 213 21.34 15.21 -10.07
N PRO A 214 22.34 15.23 -9.15
CA PRO A 214 22.30 14.42 -7.95
C PRO A 214 21.03 14.65 -7.11
N ALA A 215 20.48 15.85 -7.11
CA ALA A 215 19.27 16.21 -6.36
C ALA A 215 18.00 15.51 -6.91
N ALA A 216 17.99 15.11 -8.19
CA ALA A 216 16.93 14.35 -8.81
C ALA A 216 17.05 12.83 -8.55
N SER A 217 18.16 12.38 -8.00
CA SER A 217 18.40 10.96 -7.68
C SER A 217 17.88 10.60 -6.29
N ILE A 218 17.58 9.29 -6.09
CA ILE A 218 17.10 8.75 -4.83
C ILE A 218 18.04 7.65 -4.34
N GLU A 219 18.51 7.77 -3.11
CA GLU A 219 19.19 6.68 -2.40
C GLU A 219 18.15 5.90 -1.59
N LEU A 220 17.82 4.69 -2.04
CA LEU A 220 16.89 3.79 -1.37
C LEU A 220 17.62 2.78 -0.49
N VAL A 221 17.28 2.73 0.80
CA VAL A 221 17.84 1.77 1.76
C VAL A 221 16.74 0.96 2.40
N GLY A 222 16.80 -0.38 2.26
CA GLY A 222 15.92 -1.29 3.00
C GLY A 222 16.49 -1.59 4.38
N THR A 223 15.65 -1.48 5.43
CA THR A 223 16.07 -1.71 6.81
C THR A 223 14.89 -2.10 7.71
N SER A 224 15.17 -2.47 8.97
CA SER A 224 14.12 -2.73 9.96
C SER A 224 13.28 -1.47 10.24
N PRO A 225 12.03 -1.60 10.72
CA PRO A 225 11.18 -0.44 11.04
C PRO A 225 11.82 0.53 12.01
N ALA A 226 12.43 0.05 13.09
CA ALA A 226 13.16 0.88 14.04
C ALA A 226 14.38 1.56 13.40
N GLY A 227 15.11 0.82 12.54
CA GLY A 227 16.26 1.36 11.79
C GLY A 227 15.87 2.46 10.82
N ALA A 228 14.73 2.34 10.12
CA ALA A 228 14.23 3.36 9.21
C ALA A 228 13.90 4.66 9.95
N LEU A 229 13.19 4.56 11.06
CA LEU A 229 12.85 5.72 11.89
C LEU A 229 14.08 6.36 12.54
N ALA A 230 15.05 5.55 13.01
CA ALA A 230 16.31 6.06 13.54
C ALA A 230 17.12 6.82 12.48
N ARG A 231 17.16 6.31 11.24
CA ARG A 231 17.81 7.02 10.12
C ARG A 231 17.17 8.39 9.87
N PHE A 232 15.83 8.44 9.84
CA PHE A 232 15.10 9.70 9.67
C PHE A 232 15.39 10.67 10.83
N LYS A 233 15.24 10.21 12.08
CA LYS A 233 15.48 11.04 13.27
C LYS A 233 16.88 11.66 13.31
N ASN A 234 17.89 10.89 12.88
CA ASN A 234 19.29 11.32 12.89
C ASN A 234 19.72 12.02 11.59
N GLY A 235 18.80 12.36 10.68
CA GLY A 235 19.09 13.06 9.44
C GLY A 235 19.80 12.22 8.37
N TYR A 236 19.81 10.88 8.50
CA TYR A 236 20.34 9.94 7.50
C TYR A 236 19.29 9.46 6.50
N ALA A 237 18.04 9.89 6.63
CA ALA A 237 16.97 9.70 5.66
C ALA A 237 16.08 10.95 5.66
N ASP A 238 15.55 11.27 4.49
CA ASP A 238 14.60 12.36 4.25
C ASP A 238 13.17 11.89 4.26
N GLY A 239 12.96 10.57 4.02
CA GLY A 239 11.68 9.92 4.10
C GLY A 239 11.77 8.48 4.59
N VAL A 240 10.66 8.00 5.16
CA VAL A 240 10.45 6.59 5.52
C VAL A 240 9.18 6.11 4.84
N ILE A 241 9.24 4.96 4.15
CA ILE A 241 8.09 4.36 3.47
C ILE A 241 7.85 2.92 3.94
N GLY A 242 6.64 2.39 3.67
CA GLY A 242 6.27 1.02 3.94
C GLY A 242 5.70 0.77 5.34
N GLY A 243 5.25 1.82 6.03
CA GLY A 243 4.59 1.72 7.32
C GLY A 243 3.20 1.07 7.22
N ARG A 244 2.88 0.21 8.18
CA ARG A 244 1.58 -0.48 8.34
C ARG A 244 1.15 -0.40 9.81
N PHE A 245 -0.09 -0.81 10.14
CA PHE A 245 -0.55 -0.92 11.53
C PHE A 245 0.44 -1.69 12.41
N SER A 246 1.02 -2.76 11.86
CA SER A 246 1.93 -3.66 12.55
C SER A 246 3.22 -2.99 13.03
N THR A 247 3.63 -1.89 12.39
CA THR A 247 4.85 -1.13 12.68
C THR A 247 4.60 0.25 13.28
N LEU A 248 3.33 0.71 13.36
CA LEU A 248 3.00 2.03 13.93
C LEU A 248 3.52 2.24 15.36
N PRO A 249 3.55 1.24 16.27
CA PRO A 249 4.10 1.44 17.60
C PRO A 249 5.60 1.85 17.62
N TYR A 250 6.37 1.53 16.58
CA TYR A 250 7.75 2.04 16.46
C TYR A 250 7.77 3.54 16.19
N PHE A 251 6.80 4.05 15.39
CA PHE A 251 6.67 5.49 15.16
C PHE A 251 6.30 6.21 16.47
N ALA A 252 5.32 5.71 17.21
CA ALA A 252 4.92 6.28 18.50
C ALA A 252 6.10 6.35 19.51
N ALA A 253 6.99 5.34 19.50
CA ALA A 253 8.18 5.30 20.35
C ALA A 253 9.36 6.13 19.82
N SER A 254 9.32 6.64 18.58
CA SER A 254 10.46 7.30 17.94
C SER A 254 10.70 8.74 18.37
N ASN A 255 9.70 9.39 18.97
CA ASN A 255 9.66 10.84 19.24
C ASN A 255 9.82 11.71 17.96
N ILE A 256 9.45 11.20 16.80
CA ILE A 256 9.33 12.00 15.58
C ILE A 256 8.02 12.78 15.67
N ALA A 257 8.05 14.06 15.29
CA ALA A 257 6.87 14.92 15.35
C ALA A 257 5.73 14.37 14.49
N ARG A 258 4.51 14.38 15.03
CA ARG A 258 3.29 13.91 14.36
C ARG A 258 3.06 14.57 13.00
N SER A 259 3.43 15.85 12.85
CA SER A 259 3.34 16.61 11.61
C SER A 259 4.22 16.06 10.47
N ARG A 260 5.09 15.09 10.74
CA ARG A 260 5.90 14.39 9.74
C ARG A 260 5.27 13.09 9.27
N LEU A 261 4.25 12.61 9.96
CA LEU A 261 3.54 11.39 9.59
C LEU A 261 2.55 11.69 8.48
N VAL A 262 2.63 10.91 7.42
CA VAL A 262 1.70 10.88 6.29
C VAL A 262 0.90 9.60 6.42
N VAL A 263 -0.42 9.69 6.50
CA VAL A 263 -1.34 8.56 6.62
C VAL A 263 -2.20 8.50 5.38
N ASP A 264 -2.23 7.34 4.73
CA ASP A 264 -3.00 7.13 3.52
C ASP A 264 -4.45 6.74 3.85
N PRO A 265 -5.46 7.42 3.30
CA PRO A 265 -6.87 7.08 3.48
C PRO A 265 -7.27 5.90 2.56
N ALA A 266 -6.50 4.80 2.62
CA ALA A 266 -6.63 3.70 1.68
C ALA A 266 -7.84 2.80 1.98
N PRO A 267 -8.80 2.63 1.05
CA PRO A 267 -9.88 1.67 1.19
C PRO A 267 -9.35 0.24 1.12
N GLY A 268 -10.04 -0.70 1.75
CA GLY A 268 -9.65 -2.10 1.70
C GLY A 268 -10.25 -2.92 2.84
N LEU A 269 -9.61 -4.05 3.11
CA LEU A 269 -10.01 -4.98 4.17
C LEU A 269 -8.94 -5.01 5.28
N PHE A 270 -9.36 -4.67 6.49
CA PHE A 270 -8.59 -4.87 7.70
C PHE A 270 -9.46 -5.53 8.76
N GLY A 271 -9.17 -6.79 9.08
CA GLY A 271 -9.98 -7.55 10.01
C GLY A 271 -9.59 -9.02 10.05
N LEU A 272 -10.41 -9.82 10.73
CA LEU A 272 -10.16 -11.25 10.94
C LEU A 272 -11.08 -12.10 10.06
N SER A 273 -10.51 -12.83 9.13
CA SER A 273 -11.24 -13.81 8.32
C SER A 273 -11.37 -15.12 9.08
N PHE A 274 -12.56 -15.70 9.11
CA PHE A 274 -12.75 -17.09 9.52
C PHE A 274 -12.20 -18.01 8.42
N VAL A 275 -11.24 -18.85 8.78
CA VAL A 275 -10.65 -19.84 7.86
C VAL A 275 -11.11 -21.27 8.13
N ARG A 276 -11.73 -21.47 9.30
CA ARG A 276 -12.33 -22.75 9.73
C ARG A 276 -13.66 -22.48 10.43
N ALA A 277 -14.62 -23.38 10.20
CA ALA A 277 -15.96 -23.35 10.81
C ALA A 277 -16.23 -24.67 11.53
N GLU A 278 -15.48 -24.93 12.60
CA GLU A 278 -15.56 -26.14 13.40
C GLU A 278 -15.89 -25.82 14.85
N GLY A 279 -16.42 -26.78 15.58
CA GLY A 279 -16.77 -26.63 17.00
C GLY A 279 -17.69 -25.41 17.25
N PHE A 280 -17.30 -24.53 18.15
CA PHE A 280 -18.07 -23.31 18.43
C PHE A 280 -18.28 -22.43 17.19
N LEU A 281 -17.32 -22.38 16.29
CA LEU A 281 -17.36 -21.53 15.08
C LEU A 281 -18.18 -22.12 13.93
N ALA A 282 -18.78 -23.31 14.09
CA ALA A 282 -19.50 -23.99 13.02
C ALA A 282 -20.77 -23.24 12.59
N THR A 283 -21.42 -22.50 13.47
CA THR A 283 -22.63 -21.75 13.17
C THR A 283 -22.35 -20.26 12.93
N ASP A 284 -23.12 -19.65 12.05
CA ASP A 284 -23.08 -18.20 11.77
C ASP A 284 -23.45 -17.38 13.02
N ALA A 285 -24.41 -17.82 13.82
CA ALA A 285 -24.77 -17.15 15.08
C ALA A 285 -23.61 -17.05 16.07
N ASN A 286 -22.79 -18.10 16.18
CA ASN A 286 -21.62 -18.09 17.04
C ASN A 286 -20.49 -17.20 16.46
N ARG A 287 -20.31 -17.20 15.14
CA ARG A 287 -19.36 -16.27 14.49
C ARG A 287 -19.79 -14.80 14.63
N ASP A 288 -21.10 -14.54 14.51
CA ASP A 288 -21.66 -13.20 14.74
C ASP A 288 -21.48 -12.75 16.19
N ALA A 289 -21.59 -13.67 17.17
CA ALA A 289 -21.29 -13.34 18.57
C ALA A 289 -19.85 -12.85 18.76
N LEU A 290 -18.84 -13.47 18.11
CA LEU A 290 -17.48 -12.98 18.14
C LEU A 290 -17.38 -11.59 17.49
N THR A 291 -18.09 -11.40 16.37
CA THR A 291 -18.09 -10.13 15.63
C THR A 291 -18.65 -8.98 16.45
N ARG A 292 -19.75 -9.22 17.21
CA ARG A 292 -20.38 -8.24 18.12
C ARG A 292 -19.51 -7.91 19.33
N ALA A 293 -18.78 -8.90 19.84
CA ALA A 293 -18.01 -8.76 21.08
C ALA A 293 -16.87 -7.75 20.97
N ILE A 294 -16.30 -7.57 19.77
CA ILE A 294 -15.10 -6.75 19.57
C ILE A 294 -15.44 -5.26 19.57
N ARG A 295 -14.77 -4.53 20.47
CA ARG A 295 -14.86 -3.07 20.62
C ARG A 295 -13.84 -2.39 19.74
N ARG A 296 -14.24 -2.04 18.52
CA ARG A 296 -13.36 -1.56 17.46
C ARG A 296 -12.78 -0.18 17.74
N GLU A 297 -13.59 0.69 18.31
CA GLU A 297 -13.22 2.04 18.72
C GLU A 297 -12.05 1.97 19.71
N ARG A 298 -12.17 1.17 20.75
CA ARG A 298 -11.11 0.93 21.74
C ARG A 298 -9.84 0.33 21.13
N LEU A 299 -10.00 -0.55 20.11
CA LEU A 299 -8.87 -1.13 19.41
C LEU A 299 -8.09 -0.07 18.62
N VAL A 300 -8.77 0.79 17.84
CA VAL A 300 -8.07 1.81 17.02
C VAL A 300 -7.47 2.90 17.91
N GLU A 301 -8.15 3.31 18.98
CA GLU A 301 -7.65 4.26 19.98
C GLU A 301 -6.32 3.80 20.62
N ALA A 302 -6.15 2.48 20.82
CA ALA A 302 -4.92 1.92 21.38
C ALA A 302 -3.67 2.19 20.54
N PHE A 303 -3.83 2.55 19.27
CA PHE A 303 -2.74 2.91 18.38
C PHE A 303 -2.45 4.42 18.36
N GLY A 304 -3.27 5.25 19.01
CA GLY A 304 -3.05 6.69 19.16
C GLY A 304 -3.06 7.44 17.83
N LEU A 305 -3.91 7.02 16.89
CA LEU A 305 -4.01 7.58 15.55
C LEU A 305 -5.47 7.93 15.23
N GLU A 306 -5.83 9.22 15.36
CA GLU A 306 -7.21 9.71 15.17
C GLU A 306 -7.76 9.45 13.77
N GLU A 307 -6.89 9.46 12.75
CA GLU A 307 -7.27 9.21 11.35
C GLU A 307 -7.59 7.74 11.07
N TRP A 308 -7.21 6.83 11.96
CA TRP A 308 -7.52 5.41 11.79
C TRP A 308 -8.92 5.10 12.30
N GLN A 309 -9.84 4.83 11.36
CA GLN A 309 -11.25 4.70 11.67
C GLN A 309 -11.69 3.23 11.79
N PRO A 310 -12.55 2.89 12.76
CA PRO A 310 -13.17 1.58 12.87
C PRO A 310 -14.08 1.31 11.66
N GLN A 311 -14.23 0.03 11.29
CA GLN A 311 -15.10 -0.42 10.21
C GLN A 311 -16.01 -1.57 10.68
N LEU A 312 -17.31 -1.49 10.33
CA LEU A 312 -18.32 -2.48 10.66
C LEU A 312 -18.82 -3.27 9.46
N THR A 313 -18.59 -2.75 8.25
CA THR A 313 -19.15 -3.28 7.00
C THR A 313 -18.14 -4.19 6.30
N LEU A 314 -18.63 -5.15 5.51
CA LEU A 314 -17.79 -6.04 4.71
C LEU A 314 -17.10 -5.28 3.57
N ARG A 315 -17.79 -4.32 2.96
CA ARG A 315 -17.22 -3.43 1.96
C ARG A 315 -16.74 -2.13 2.62
N PRO A 316 -15.62 -1.55 2.16
CA PRO A 316 -15.20 -0.22 2.63
C PRO A 316 -16.30 0.82 2.39
N ALA A 317 -16.48 1.75 3.34
CA ALA A 317 -17.42 2.84 3.19
C ALA A 317 -16.89 3.98 2.32
N VAL A 318 -15.60 4.00 2.01
CA VAL A 318 -15.01 5.01 1.13
C VAL A 318 -15.25 4.66 -0.32
N HIS A 319 -15.79 5.54 -1.01
CA HIS A 319 -16.11 5.46 -2.34
C HIS A 319 -15.63 6.39 -3.16
N VAL A 320 -15.27 5.74 -3.94
CA VAL A 320 -14.81 6.24 -5.14
C VAL A 320 -15.90 6.25 -6.14
N ARG A 321 -16.17 7.38 -6.77
CA ARG A 321 -17.09 7.55 -7.91
C ARG A 321 -18.44 6.81 -7.80
N ASP A 322 -19.31 7.38 -7.00
CA ASP A 322 -20.80 7.42 -7.12
C ASP A 322 -21.58 6.36 -7.89
N SER A 323 -21.28 5.08 -7.82
CA SER A 323 -22.05 4.17 -8.66
C SER A 323 -22.43 2.83 -8.03
N GLY A 324 -22.37 2.71 -6.73
CA GLY A 324 -22.79 1.49 -6.06
C GLY A 324 -23.71 1.74 -4.86
N PRO A 325 -24.52 0.75 -4.47
CA PRO A 325 -25.30 0.83 -3.24
C PRO A 325 -24.38 0.98 -2.02
N ALA A 326 -24.86 1.69 -1.00
CA ALA A 326 -24.13 1.81 0.27
C ALA A 326 -23.80 0.44 0.86
N PRO A 327 -22.65 0.28 1.56
CA PRO A 327 -22.31 -0.95 2.25
C PRO A 327 -23.36 -1.35 3.29
N LEU A 328 -23.65 -2.64 3.40
CA LEU A 328 -24.63 -3.15 4.34
C LEU A 328 -24.12 -2.98 5.78
N ARG A 329 -24.84 -2.18 6.57
CA ARG A 329 -24.56 -2.04 8.01
C ARG A 329 -25.19 -3.22 8.76
N PRO A 330 -24.48 -3.85 9.73
CA PRO A 330 -25.07 -4.88 10.56
C PRO A 330 -26.20 -4.29 11.44
N ALA A 331 -27.23 -5.07 11.69
CA ALA A 331 -28.40 -4.62 12.48
C ALA A 331 -28.07 -4.16 13.91
N TRP A 332 -26.94 -4.59 14.45
CA TRP A 332 -26.44 -4.21 15.76
C TRP A 332 -25.49 -3.00 15.76
N ALA A 333 -25.29 -2.37 14.59
CA ALA A 333 -24.31 -1.28 14.43
C ALA A 333 -24.55 -0.08 15.36
N ASP A 334 -25.81 0.16 15.71
CA ASP A 334 -26.21 1.30 16.55
C ASP A 334 -26.31 0.94 18.04
N TYR A 335 -25.98 -0.31 18.43
CA TYR A 335 -25.94 -0.71 19.84
C TYR A 335 -24.60 -0.30 20.47
N ASP A 336 -24.63 0.08 21.72
CA ASP A 336 -23.41 0.32 22.50
C ASP A 336 -22.61 -0.98 22.75
N ASP A 337 -21.35 -0.83 23.13
CA ASP A 337 -20.44 -1.94 23.38
C ASP A 337 -20.96 -2.93 24.44
N ALA A 338 -21.57 -2.41 25.52
CA ALA A 338 -22.08 -3.24 26.59
C ALA A 338 -23.25 -4.11 26.11
N SER A 339 -24.19 -3.53 25.35
CA SER A 339 -25.31 -4.23 24.76
C SER A 339 -24.86 -5.29 23.75
N ARG A 340 -23.87 -4.97 22.89
CA ARG A 340 -23.28 -5.90 21.93
C ARG A 340 -22.61 -7.08 22.64
N GLN A 341 -21.79 -6.81 23.67
CA GLN A 341 -21.11 -7.84 24.45
C GLN A 341 -22.11 -8.70 25.26
N ALA A 342 -23.15 -8.10 25.84
CA ALA A 342 -24.18 -8.86 26.55
C ALA A 342 -24.94 -9.82 25.61
N GLN A 343 -25.25 -9.39 24.38
CA GLN A 343 -25.86 -10.26 23.36
C GLN A 343 -24.92 -11.39 22.95
N ALA A 344 -23.65 -11.09 22.69
CA ALA A 344 -22.64 -12.07 22.35
C ALA A 344 -22.47 -13.10 23.48
N LYS A 345 -22.41 -12.64 24.73
CA LYS A 345 -22.27 -13.52 25.89
C LYS A 345 -23.45 -14.47 26.05
N ARG A 346 -24.70 -14.04 25.80
CA ARG A 346 -25.86 -14.94 25.82
C ARG A 346 -25.73 -16.11 24.86
N VAL A 347 -25.16 -15.89 23.66
CA VAL A 347 -24.91 -16.97 22.68
C VAL A 347 -23.88 -17.96 23.22
N VAL A 348 -22.81 -17.48 23.83
CA VAL A 348 -21.76 -18.30 24.45
C VAL A 348 -22.30 -19.09 25.63
N ASP A 349 -23.09 -18.45 26.51
CA ASP A 349 -23.70 -19.09 27.69
C ASP A 349 -24.68 -20.19 27.26
N ALA A 350 -25.50 -19.96 26.22
CA ALA A 350 -26.39 -20.98 25.67
C ALA A 350 -25.65 -22.21 25.09
N TRP A 351 -24.50 -21.98 24.43
CA TRP A 351 -23.63 -23.05 23.95
C TRP A 351 -23.11 -23.91 25.11
N ARG A 352 -22.66 -23.29 26.19
CA ARG A 352 -22.15 -23.96 27.39
C ARG A 352 -23.25 -24.68 28.17
N ALA A 353 -24.42 -24.05 28.29
CA ALA A 353 -25.56 -24.68 28.92
C ALA A 353 -26.04 -25.97 28.22
N ALA A 354 -25.74 -26.10 26.92
CA ALA A 354 -25.95 -27.32 26.17
C ALA A 354 -24.85 -28.39 26.38
N GLY A 355 -23.95 -28.19 27.38
CA GLY A 355 -22.87 -29.11 27.73
C GLY A 355 -21.70 -29.12 26.71
N ARG A 356 -21.57 -28.08 25.88
CA ARG A 356 -20.55 -28.00 24.84
C ARG A 356 -19.37 -27.16 25.29
N GLU A 357 -18.16 -27.65 25.12
CA GLU A 357 -16.91 -26.91 25.39
C GLU A 357 -16.57 -25.95 24.24
N ILE A 358 -15.74 -24.96 24.54
CA ILE A 358 -15.19 -24.01 23.57
C ILE A 358 -13.68 -24.13 23.61
N ASP A 359 -13.10 -24.68 22.58
CA ASP A 359 -11.65 -24.73 22.41
C ASP A 359 -11.09 -23.32 22.22
N PRO A 360 -9.83 -23.05 22.65
CA PRO A 360 -9.20 -21.77 22.41
C PRO A 360 -9.11 -21.41 20.92
N VAL A 361 -9.77 -20.32 20.53
CA VAL A 361 -9.77 -19.82 19.15
C VAL A 361 -8.35 -19.38 18.76
N ARG A 362 -7.81 -19.97 17.72
CA ARG A 362 -6.47 -19.70 17.19
C ARG A 362 -6.53 -18.51 16.25
N ILE A 363 -5.89 -17.40 16.63
CA ILE A 363 -5.90 -16.14 15.87
C ILE A 363 -4.51 -15.90 15.28
N ALA A 364 -4.40 -15.96 13.96
CA ALA A 364 -3.16 -15.68 13.23
C ALA A 364 -3.01 -14.18 12.98
N VAL A 365 -2.01 -13.58 13.63
CA VAL A 365 -1.62 -12.17 13.46
C VAL A 365 -0.10 -12.07 13.37
N PRO A 366 0.47 -11.01 12.72
CA PRO A 366 1.91 -10.82 12.63
C PRO A 366 2.57 -10.77 14.00
N ASP A 367 3.78 -11.34 14.12
CA ASP A 367 4.59 -11.25 15.34
C ASP A 367 5.38 -9.93 15.38
N THR A 368 4.63 -8.84 15.47
CA THR A 368 5.09 -7.45 15.50
C THR A 368 4.44 -6.73 16.68
N PRO A 369 4.94 -5.56 17.11
CA PRO A 369 4.30 -4.80 18.18
C PRO A 369 2.82 -4.50 17.91
N GLY A 370 2.45 -4.04 16.70
CA GLY A 370 1.06 -3.78 16.36
C GLY A 370 0.21 -5.05 16.32
N GLY A 371 0.76 -6.17 15.84
CA GLY A 371 0.05 -7.46 15.84
C GLY A 371 -0.20 -7.99 17.25
N ARG A 372 0.72 -7.76 18.19
CA ARG A 372 0.54 -8.12 19.61
C ARG A 372 -0.51 -7.27 20.30
N ILE A 373 -0.54 -5.95 20.03
CA ILE A 373 -1.58 -5.05 20.52
C ILE A 373 -2.95 -5.49 19.99
N LEU A 374 -3.09 -5.68 18.68
CA LEU A 374 -4.33 -6.15 18.06
C LEU A 374 -4.83 -7.44 18.71
N PHE A 375 -3.95 -8.43 18.85
CA PHE A 375 -4.32 -9.69 19.51
C PHE A 375 -4.76 -9.48 20.96
N ALA A 376 -4.06 -8.66 21.75
CA ALA A 376 -4.38 -8.44 23.14
C ALA A 376 -5.79 -7.82 23.33
N TYR A 377 -6.17 -6.85 22.49
CA TYR A 377 -7.48 -6.23 22.54
C TYR A 377 -8.59 -7.19 22.09
N VAL A 378 -8.39 -7.91 20.99
CA VAL A 378 -9.33 -8.93 20.52
C VAL A 378 -9.50 -10.05 21.57
N ALA A 379 -8.41 -10.56 22.10
CA ALA A 379 -8.43 -11.63 23.11
C ALA A 379 -9.15 -11.18 24.40
N ALA A 380 -8.94 -9.94 24.85
CA ALA A 380 -9.65 -9.40 26.01
C ALA A 380 -11.16 -9.33 25.77
N ASP A 381 -11.60 -8.89 24.60
CA ASP A 381 -13.02 -8.81 24.25
C ASP A 381 -13.67 -10.18 24.12
N LEU A 382 -12.98 -11.16 23.52
CA LEU A 382 -13.44 -12.55 23.45
C LEU A 382 -13.50 -13.20 24.84
N THR A 383 -12.52 -12.94 25.69
CA THR A 383 -12.50 -13.42 27.08
C THR A 383 -13.68 -12.86 27.88
N ALA A 384 -14.04 -11.58 27.68
CA ALA A 384 -15.18 -10.94 28.35
C ALA A 384 -16.52 -11.65 28.08
N ILE A 385 -16.67 -12.27 26.92
CA ILE A 385 -17.84 -13.10 26.59
C ILE A 385 -17.64 -14.58 26.89
N GLY A 386 -16.49 -14.97 27.45
CA GLY A 386 -16.18 -16.34 27.82
C GLY A 386 -15.57 -17.21 26.70
N VAL A 387 -15.07 -16.66 25.62
CA VAL A 387 -14.39 -17.39 24.54
C VAL A 387 -12.88 -17.31 24.74
N PRO A 388 -12.19 -18.41 25.09
CA PRO A 388 -10.73 -18.41 25.16
C PRO A 388 -10.11 -18.24 23.79
N SER A 389 -8.94 -17.60 23.72
CA SER A 389 -8.21 -17.43 22.46
C SER A 389 -6.72 -17.53 22.64
N ARG A 390 -5.98 -17.86 21.57
CA ARG A 390 -4.52 -17.88 21.54
C ARG A 390 -3.97 -17.35 20.23
N ARG A 391 -2.87 -16.63 20.33
CA ARG A 391 -2.15 -16.14 19.16
C ARG A 391 -1.34 -17.25 18.49
N VAL A 392 -1.36 -17.29 17.17
CA VAL A 392 -0.52 -18.16 16.36
C VAL A 392 0.19 -17.35 15.26
N ALA A 393 1.26 -17.89 14.68
CA ALA A 393 1.95 -17.26 13.57
C ALA A 393 1.09 -17.23 12.30
N MET A 394 1.32 -16.25 11.42
CA MET A 394 0.56 -16.08 10.17
C MET A 394 0.55 -17.35 9.28
N ALA A 395 1.64 -18.11 9.24
CA ALA A 395 1.73 -19.33 8.45
C ALA A 395 1.15 -20.58 9.16
N SER A 396 0.77 -20.47 10.45
CA SER A 396 0.24 -21.61 11.22
C SER A 396 -1.22 -21.89 10.91
N THR A 397 -1.67 -23.11 11.27
CA THR A 397 -3.09 -23.45 11.28
C THR A 397 -3.82 -22.54 12.26
N ALA A 398 -4.87 -21.87 11.78
CA ALA A 398 -5.63 -20.88 12.52
C ALA A 398 -7.13 -21.12 12.32
N ASP A 399 -7.96 -20.53 13.19
CA ASP A 399 -9.41 -20.45 13.04
C ASP A 399 -9.81 -19.07 12.49
N LEU A 400 -9.07 -18.04 12.92
CA LEU A 400 -9.14 -16.68 12.41
C LEU A 400 -7.78 -16.24 11.89
N ARG A 401 -7.76 -15.51 10.77
CA ARG A 401 -6.53 -14.96 10.18
C ARG A 401 -6.72 -13.49 9.82
N LEU A 402 -5.75 -12.66 10.17
CA LEU A 402 -5.76 -11.25 9.81
C LEU A 402 -5.65 -11.09 8.29
N ILE A 403 -6.54 -10.28 7.73
CA ILE A 403 -6.43 -9.66 6.42
C ILE A 403 -6.07 -8.19 6.63
N ASP A 404 -5.05 -7.69 5.93
CA ASP A 404 -4.58 -6.29 5.91
C ASP A 404 -4.24 -5.92 4.47
N GLU A 405 -5.26 -5.69 3.65
CA GLU A 405 -5.14 -5.47 2.21
C GLU A 405 -5.80 -4.16 1.79
N VAL A 406 -5.04 -3.33 1.07
CA VAL A 406 -5.58 -2.17 0.34
C VAL A 406 -6.28 -2.68 -0.90
N ALA A 407 -7.44 -2.11 -1.24
CA ALA A 407 -8.17 -2.45 -2.46
C ALA A 407 -7.30 -2.12 -3.69
N PRO A 408 -7.06 -3.07 -4.59
CA PRO A 408 -6.21 -2.83 -5.76
C PRO A 408 -6.90 -1.97 -6.82
N ASN A 409 -8.22 -1.81 -6.70
CA ASN A 409 -9.05 -1.02 -7.60
C ASN A 409 -10.34 -0.57 -6.90
N ASP A 410 -11.14 0.24 -7.61
CA ASP A 410 -12.39 0.81 -7.12
C ASP A 410 -13.63 -0.05 -7.42
N ASP A 411 -13.48 -1.31 -7.81
CA ASP A 411 -14.61 -2.21 -8.03
C ASP A 411 -15.29 -2.56 -6.69
N PRO A 412 -16.55 -2.17 -6.47
CA PRO A 412 -17.25 -2.48 -5.22
C PRO A 412 -17.44 -3.99 -4.97
N LEU A 413 -17.32 -4.82 -6.00
CA LEU A 413 -17.34 -6.28 -5.89
C LEU A 413 -16.03 -6.86 -5.33
N TRP A 414 -14.93 -6.10 -5.36
CA TRP A 414 -13.61 -6.61 -4.94
C TRP A 414 -13.63 -7.20 -3.52
N ALA A 415 -14.17 -6.46 -2.55
CA ALA A 415 -14.20 -6.90 -1.16
C ALA A 415 -15.01 -8.21 -0.99
N LEU A 416 -16.18 -8.32 -1.63
CA LEU A 416 -17.00 -9.53 -1.56
C LEU A 416 -16.30 -10.71 -2.25
N ARG A 417 -15.67 -10.50 -3.40
CA ARG A 417 -14.84 -11.50 -4.09
C ARG A 417 -13.69 -11.96 -3.20
N ARG A 418 -13.04 -11.03 -2.50
CA ARG A 418 -11.91 -11.33 -1.60
C ARG A 418 -12.37 -12.16 -0.40
N LEU A 419 -13.57 -11.97 0.08
CA LEU A 419 -14.15 -12.67 1.22
C LEU A 419 -14.91 -13.95 0.84
N SER A 420 -14.97 -14.33 -0.43
CA SER A 420 -15.72 -15.49 -0.91
C SER A 420 -14.81 -16.59 -1.44
N CYS A 421 -14.99 -17.81 -0.95
CA CYS A 421 -14.40 -19.08 -1.44
C CYS A 421 -12.88 -19.04 -1.76
N ARG A 422 -12.10 -18.24 -1.03
CA ARG A 422 -10.63 -18.24 -1.12
C ARG A 422 -10.01 -19.14 -0.05
N ARG A 423 -8.74 -19.51 -0.20
CA ARG A 423 -8.04 -20.43 0.72
C ARG A 423 -8.01 -19.99 2.19
N ASP A 424 -8.06 -18.70 2.41
CA ASP A 424 -7.99 -18.06 3.73
C ASP A 424 -9.32 -17.46 4.19
N THR A 425 -10.44 -17.88 3.58
CA THR A 425 -11.81 -17.49 3.93
C THR A 425 -12.74 -18.68 3.90
N LEU A 426 -13.84 -18.59 4.66
CA LEU A 426 -14.92 -19.58 4.56
C LEU A 426 -15.63 -19.44 3.20
N CYS A 427 -15.97 -20.59 2.62
CA CYS A 427 -16.67 -20.62 1.33
C CYS A 427 -18.18 -20.64 1.52
N ASN A 428 -18.87 -19.63 0.99
CA ASN A 428 -20.30 -19.64 0.73
C ASN A 428 -20.54 -19.69 -0.78
N ARG A 429 -20.97 -20.83 -1.28
CA ARG A 429 -21.16 -21.06 -2.73
C ARG A 429 -22.31 -20.24 -3.32
N GLU A 430 -23.35 -19.97 -2.55
CA GLU A 430 -24.48 -19.14 -2.99
C GLU A 430 -23.98 -17.71 -3.25
N ALA A 431 -23.31 -17.09 -2.27
CA ALA A 431 -22.72 -15.77 -2.44
C ALA A 431 -21.70 -15.73 -3.59
N GLN A 432 -20.86 -16.77 -3.72
CA GLN A 432 -19.91 -16.87 -4.83
C GLN A 432 -20.60 -16.81 -6.19
N THR A 433 -21.69 -17.59 -6.37
CA THR A 433 -22.46 -17.59 -7.62
C THR A 433 -23.09 -16.22 -7.91
N MET A 434 -23.64 -15.56 -6.89
CA MET A 434 -24.21 -14.20 -7.03
C MET A 434 -23.16 -13.18 -7.43
N ILE A 435 -21.97 -13.25 -6.82
CA ILE A 435 -20.85 -12.36 -7.16
C ILE A 435 -20.40 -12.58 -8.61
N GLU A 436 -20.27 -13.84 -9.03
CA GLU A 436 -19.89 -14.16 -10.41
C GLU A 436 -20.95 -13.69 -11.43
N GLN A 437 -22.23 -13.77 -11.10
CA GLN A 437 -23.31 -13.24 -11.92
C GLN A 437 -23.24 -11.71 -12.01
N ALA A 438 -23.07 -11.03 -10.87
CA ALA A 438 -22.89 -9.58 -10.84
C ALA A 438 -21.69 -9.12 -11.67
N MET A 439 -20.58 -9.86 -11.64
CA MET A 439 -19.40 -9.53 -12.45
C MET A 439 -19.65 -9.60 -13.96
N ARG A 440 -20.55 -10.48 -14.41
CA ARG A 440 -20.89 -10.65 -15.83
C ARG A 440 -22.02 -9.73 -16.29
N ASN A 441 -22.68 -9.03 -15.36
CA ASN A 441 -23.79 -8.16 -15.71
C ASN A 441 -23.30 -6.80 -16.24
N ILE A 442 -23.73 -6.45 -17.45
CA ILE A 442 -23.39 -5.18 -18.10
C ILE A 442 -24.30 -4.03 -17.67
N ASP A 443 -25.50 -4.35 -17.15
CA ASP A 443 -26.42 -3.35 -16.61
C ASP A 443 -25.97 -2.93 -15.19
N VAL A 444 -25.65 -1.66 -15.04
CA VAL A 444 -25.12 -1.12 -13.77
C VAL A 444 -26.14 -1.22 -12.64
N GLY A 445 -27.43 -1.01 -12.92
CA GLY A 445 -28.49 -1.08 -11.92
C GLY A 445 -28.70 -2.51 -11.42
N GLN A 446 -28.80 -3.47 -12.33
CA GLN A 446 -28.92 -4.89 -12.00
C GLN A 446 -27.66 -5.41 -11.28
N ARG A 447 -26.47 -5.01 -11.75
CA ARG A 447 -25.20 -5.32 -11.09
C ARG A 447 -25.18 -4.81 -9.63
N GLY A 448 -25.66 -3.58 -9.39
CA GLY A 448 -25.79 -3.00 -8.06
C GLY A 448 -26.77 -3.79 -7.15
N ALA A 449 -27.91 -4.21 -7.69
CA ALA A 449 -28.87 -5.06 -6.96
C ALA A 449 -28.27 -6.42 -6.58
N GLN A 450 -27.64 -7.10 -7.53
CA GLN A 450 -26.95 -8.39 -7.30
C GLN A 450 -25.78 -8.26 -6.30
N LEU A 451 -25.06 -7.13 -6.33
CA LEU A 451 -24.03 -6.82 -5.32
C LEU A 451 -24.64 -6.78 -3.91
N THR A 452 -25.76 -6.09 -3.74
CA THR A 452 -26.46 -5.98 -2.46
C THR A 452 -26.95 -7.32 -1.98
N GLU A 453 -27.56 -8.14 -2.84
CA GLU A 453 -28.02 -9.49 -2.51
C GLU A 453 -26.85 -10.40 -2.08
N ALA A 454 -25.75 -10.38 -2.79
CA ALA A 454 -24.55 -11.14 -2.43
C ALA A 454 -23.97 -10.69 -1.08
N GLU A 455 -23.96 -9.38 -0.81
CA GLU A 455 -23.51 -8.83 0.48
C GLU A 455 -24.42 -9.28 1.63
N VAL A 456 -25.74 -9.32 1.46
CA VAL A 456 -26.68 -9.83 2.46
C VAL A 456 -26.40 -11.30 2.79
N VAL A 457 -26.17 -12.14 1.78
CA VAL A 457 -25.86 -13.57 1.98
C VAL A 457 -24.53 -13.73 2.73
N LEU A 458 -23.48 -12.98 2.33
CA LEU A 458 -22.20 -13.01 3.02
C LEU A 458 -22.29 -12.46 4.45
N ALA A 459 -23.02 -11.38 4.68
CA ALA A 459 -23.18 -10.79 6.01
C ALA A 459 -23.86 -11.78 6.98
N ARG A 460 -24.84 -12.53 6.53
CA ARG A 460 -25.48 -13.60 7.32
C ARG A 460 -24.53 -14.78 7.58
N TYR A 461 -23.70 -15.12 6.63
CA TYR A 461 -22.74 -16.21 6.74
C TYR A 461 -21.55 -15.86 7.65
N VAL A 462 -21.28 -14.56 7.88
CA VAL A 462 -20.21 -14.05 8.73
C VAL A 462 -18.84 -14.67 8.41
N PRO A 463 -18.28 -14.46 7.22
CA PRO A 463 -16.96 -14.99 6.87
C PRO A 463 -15.81 -14.15 7.43
N PHE A 464 -16.11 -12.94 7.90
CA PHE A 464 -15.12 -11.92 8.24
C PHE A 464 -15.59 -11.02 9.37
N ILE A 465 -14.68 -10.62 10.24
CA ILE A 465 -14.87 -9.63 11.30
C ILE A 465 -14.15 -8.35 10.85
N PRO A 466 -14.86 -7.35 10.30
CA PRO A 466 -14.25 -6.06 10.01
C PRO A 466 -13.77 -5.40 11.30
N LEU A 467 -12.58 -4.80 11.29
CA LEU A 467 -12.02 -4.09 12.45
C LEU A 467 -11.84 -2.59 12.17
N ALA A 468 -11.14 -2.25 11.11
CA ALA A 468 -10.83 -0.89 10.70
C ALA A 468 -10.55 -0.82 9.20
N THR A 469 -10.17 0.35 8.67
CA THR A 469 -9.56 0.48 7.34
C THR A 469 -8.10 -0.01 7.36
N PRO A 470 -7.52 -0.45 6.22
CA PRO A 470 -6.09 -0.73 6.17
C PRO A 470 -5.26 0.51 6.51
N LEU A 471 -4.31 0.37 7.40
CA LEU A 471 -3.43 1.47 7.77
C LEU A 471 -2.13 1.40 6.98
N ARG A 472 -1.88 2.44 6.19
CA ARG A 472 -0.61 2.69 5.50
C ARG A 472 -0.09 4.05 5.90
N TRP A 473 1.21 4.15 6.15
CA TRP A 473 1.80 5.39 6.60
C TRP A 473 3.27 5.52 6.18
N SER A 474 3.70 6.75 6.08
CA SER A 474 5.05 7.16 5.73
C SER A 474 5.51 8.29 6.64
N VAL A 475 6.80 8.64 6.64
CA VAL A 475 7.34 9.82 7.32
C VAL A 475 8.07 10.66 6.30
N ALA A 476 7.79 11.97 6.26
CA ALA A 476 8.37 12.88 5.28
C ALA A 476 9.07 14.08 5.92
N ALA A 477 10.28 14.37 5.47
CA ALA A 477 10.90 15.66 5.69
C ALA A 477 10.16 16.74 4.87
N GLN A 478 10.25 17.99 5.29
CA GLN A 478 9.51 19.09 4.68
C GLN A 478 9.80 19.28 3.18
N ARG A 479 10.98 18.86 2.74
CA ARG A 479 11.39 18.92 1.32
C ARG A 479 10.76 17.86 0.43
N LEU A 480 10.15 16.81 1.01
CA LEU A 480 9.48 15.74 0.25
C LEU A 480 8.02 16.10 0.01
N THR A 481 7.77 17.06 -0.85
CA THR A 481 6.43 17.60 -1.11
C THR A 481 5.56 16.66 -1.95
N GLY A 482 6.16 15.69 -2.65
CA GLY A 482 5.45 14.68 -3.44
C GLY A 482 5.01 13.45 -2.62
N LEU A 483 5.51 13.27 -1.39
CA LEU A 483 5.04 12.19 -0.51
C LEU A 483 3.78 12.66 0.22
N ARG A 484 2.61 12.51 -0.43
CA ARG A 484 1.31 12.99 0.04
C ARG A 484 0.36 11.84 0.28
N PRO A 485 -0.62 11.99 1.22
CA PRO A 485 -1.68 10.99 1.40
C PRO A 485 -2.43 10.71 0.11
N ASN A 486 -2.62 9.43 -0.23
CA ASN A 486 -3.45 9.06 -1.36
C ASN A 486 -4.21 7.74 -1.10
N MET A 487 -5.33 7.57 -1.80
CA MET A 487 -6.24 6.43 -1.61
C MET A 487 -5.65 5.09 -2.07
N ARG A 488 -4.58 5.09 -2.86
CA ARG A 488 -3.92 3.88 -3.33
C ARG A 488 -2.83 3.40 -2.39
N ALA A 489 -2.38 4.27 -1.47
CA ALA A 489 -1.20 4.06 -0.64
C ALA A 489 0.04 3.68 -1.47
N GLN A 490 0.12 4.24 -2.69
CA GLN A 490 1.23 4.07 -3.61
C GLN A 490 1.98 5.40 -3.71
N HIS A 491 3.29 5.35 -3.53
CA HIS A 491 4.15 6.52 -3.57
C HIS A 491 5.31 6.26 -4.53
N PRO A 492 5.07 6.46 -5.85
CA PRO A 492 6.11 6.25 -6.86
C PRO A 492 7.32 7.13 -6.57
N LEU A 493 8.50 6.53 -6.54
CA LEU A 493 9.70 7.23 -6.07
C LEU A 493 10.10 8.41 -6.98
N ASN A 494 9.81 8.34 -8.27
CA ASN A 494 10.03 9.43 -9.21
C ASN A 494 9.14 10.66 -8.95
N HIS A 495 8.09 10.55 -8.12
CA HIS A 495 7.18 11.64 -7.75
C HIS A 495 7.38 12.16 -6.32
N VAL A 496 8.27 11.56 -5.50
CA VAL A 496 8.46 12.01 -4.10
C VAL A 496 9.12 13.39 -3.98
N ILE A 497 9.80 13.82 -5.04
CA ILE A 497 10.36 15.17 -5.19
C ILE A 497 9.44 15.93 -6.13
N ALA A 498 8.84 17.05 -5.71
CA ALA A 498 8.12 17.89 -6.65
C ALA A 498 9.08 18.40 -7.72
N ALA A 499 8.66 18.38 -8.98
CA ALA A 499 9.41 19.07 -10.02
C ALA A 499 9.58 20.55 -9.63
N PRO A 500 10.71 21.17 -9.88
CA PRO A 500 10.84 22.61 -9.72
C PRO A 500 9.82 23.28 -10.66
N ASN A 501 8.98 24.17 -10.09
CA ASN A 501 8.04 24.99 -10.86
C ASN A 501 8.80 25.91 -11.81
#